data_a89dcc4071ad5edc04de01db34297607
#
_entry.id   a89dcc4071ad5edc04de01db34297607
#
_cell.length_a   1.000
_cell.length_b   1.000
_cell.length_c   1.000
_cell.angle_alpha   90.00
_cell.angle_beta   90.00
_cell.angle_gamma   90.00
#
_symmetry.space_group_name_H-M   'P 1'
#
loop_
_entity.id
_entity.type
_entity.pdbx_description
1 polymer ?
#
loop_
_entity_poly.entity_id
_entity_poly.type
_entity_poly.pdbx_seq_one_letter_code
_entity_poly.pdbx_strand_id
1 'polypeptide(L)'
;MERFKTKMALFRTHFFRFLLFNLVMRYYWLEWMLPFHVVNLVLGASTWIFFGKSFEATSPIYQQYGGDFVAFLILGLMLNSFYTYTLDAFRTATLFILRGRVGSMGQHLSMYDYLKLSGIPFSAPLLAFVVNGYIEQFISIFIYFLVGLLFGFKIGSGNYPIAILGIAIGWFAVAGIGLISASMITILGAWKGIEPVRWLVGVLAGLVSGVYFPVEVLPEQLQAVSRLLPQTYAMRIARLALLQGLGLSGLWQDFVALTLSALILFPLGITLYRYSIDLVRVKTLVE
;
A
#
# COMPACT_ATOMS: atom_id res chain seq x y z
N MET A 1 5.42 14.29 -32.33
CA MET A 1 6.48 14.38 -31.31
C MET A 1 6.31 15.60 -30.41
N GLU A 2 6.05 16.79 -30.94
CA GLU A 2 5.84 18.01 -30.13
C GLU A 2 4.63 17.95 -29.18
N ARG A 3 3.47 17.47 -29.63
CA ARG A 3 2.28 17.27 -28.76
C ARG A 3 2.55 16.37 -27.56
N PHE A 4 3.42 15.36 -27.72
CA PHE A 4 3.80 14.45 -26.61
C PHE A 4 4.72 15.18 -25.62
N LYS A 5 5.70 15.94 -26.09
CA LYS A 5 6.60 16.75 -25.26
C LYS A 5 5.83 17.78 -24.44
N THR A 6 4.86 18.49 -25.07
CA THR A 6 4.01 19.47 -24.40
C THR A 6 3.17 18.83 -23.30
N LYS A 7 2.52 17.67 -23.56
CA LYS A 7 1.74 16.95 -22.56
C LYS A 7 2.61 16.46 -21.41
N MET A 8 3.80 15.98 -21.67
CA MET A 8 4.76 15.53 -20.65
C MET A 8 5.24 16.69 -19.78
N ALA A 9 5.55 17.85 -20.40
CA ALA A 9 5.94 19.06 -19.65
C ALA A 9 4.80 19.55 -18.76
N LEU A 10 3.57 19.60 -19.27
CA LEU A 10 2.38 19.97 -18.51
C LEU A 10 2.15 19.03 -17.33
N PHE A 11 2.22 17.73 -17.57
CA PHE A 11 2.12 16.73 -16.50
C PHE A 11 3.18 16.96 -15.42
N ARG A 12 4.46 17.08 -15.78
CA ARG A 12 5.55 17.27 -14.82
C ARG A 12 5.34 18.52 -13.98
N THR A 13 5.00 19.67 -14.59
CA THR A 13 4.79 20.94 -13.88
C THR A 13 3.65 20.82 -12.88
N HIS A 14 2.50 20.26 -13.27
CA HIS A 14 1.36 20.13 -12.38
C HIS A 14 1.57 19.06 -11.31
N PHE A 15 2.22 17.95 -11.63
CA PHE A 15 2.58 16.92 -10.66
C PHE A 15 3.39 17.50 -9.48
N PHE A 16 4.46 18.21 -9.77
CA PHE A 16 5.29 18.83 -8.72
C PHE A 16 4.54 19.92 -7.94
N ARG A 17 3.70 20.71 -8.58
CA ARG A 17 2.87 21.71 -7.88
C ARG A 17 1.88 21.05 -6.93
N PHE A 18 1.18 19.99 -7.35
CA PHE A 18 0.28 19.24 -6.47
C PHE A 18 1.04 18.51 -5.37
N LEU A 19 2.21 17.95 -5.66
CA LEU A 19 3.04 17.30 -4.65
C LEU A 19 3.46 18.31 -3.57
N LEU A 20 4.00 19.47 -3.96
CA LEU A 20 4.38 20.53 -3.02
C LEU A 20 3.18 21.06 -2.23
N PHE A 21 2.05 21.29 -2.89
CA PHE A 21 0.82 21.72 -2.22
C PHE A 21 0.40 20.71 -1.14
N ASN A 22 0.38 19.42 -1.47
CA ASN A 22 0.03 18.38 -0.52
C ASN A 22 1.03 18.29 0.63
N LEU A 23 2.34 18.45 0.37
CA LEU A 23 3.37 18.48 1.40
C LEU A 23 3.19 19.66 2.35
N VAL A 24 2.92 20.86 1.83
CA VAL A 24 2.69 22.06 2.63
C VAL A 24 1.41 21.93 3.47
N MET A 25 0.30 21.51 2.86
CA MET A 25 -0.94 21.28 3.60
C MET A 25 -0.78 20.22 4.68
N ARG A 26 0.01 19.20 4.42
CA ARG A 26 0.28 18.14 5.35
C ARG A 26 1.19 18.58 6.50
N TYR A 27 2.11 19.48 6.27
CA TYR A 27 2.95 20.05 7.33
C TYR A 27 2.11 20.66 8.45
N TYR A 28 1.04 21.40 8.12
CA TYR A 28 0.10 21.94 9.12
C TYR A 28 -0.70 20.86 9.87
N TRP A 29 -0.96 19.70 9.24
CA TRP A 29 -1.62 18.58 9.89
C TRP A 29 -0.66 17.72 10.70
N LEU A 30 0.61 17.65 10.31
CA LEU A 30 1.65 16.86 10.98
C LEU A 30 1.85 17.30 12.43
N GLU A 31 1.82 18.59 12.72
CA GLU A 31 2.00 19.10 14.08
C GLU A 31 0.98 18.52 15.07
N TRP A 32 -0.26 18.33 14.63
CA TRP A 32 -1.36 17.83 15.48
C TRP A 32 -1.53 16.32 15.42
N MET A 33 -1.38 15.71 14.27
CA MET A 33 -1.66 14.28 14.08
C MET A 33 -0.46 13.38 14.29
N LEU A 34 0.76 13.86 14.06
CA LEU A 34 1.97 13.05 14.19
C LEU A 34 2.14 12.45 15.60
N PRO A 35 1.97 13.19 16.72
CA PRO A 35 2.11 12.62 18.04
C PRO A 35 1.13 11.46 18.28
N PHE A 36 -0.13 11.62 17.89
CA PHE A 36 -1.15 10.56 18.02
C PHE A 36 -0.84 9.36 17.14
N HIS A 37 -0.34 9.60 15.93
CA HIS A 37 0.07 8.55 15.01
C HIS A 37 1.25 7.75 15.57
N VAL A 38 2.27 8.44 16.08
CA VAL A 38 3.42 7.81 16.74
C VAL A 38 2.98 6.96 17.93
N VAL A 39 2.16 7.53 18.82
CA VAL A 39 1.64 6.80 19.99
C VAL A 39 0.87 5.56 19.58
N ASN A 40 0.01 5.65 18.58
CA ASN A 40 -0.75 4.50 18.06
C ASN A 40 0.16 3.39 17.52
N LEU A 41 1.17 3.73 16.73
CA LEU A 41 2.12 2.77 16.18
C LEU A 41 2.96 2.10 17.27
N VAL A 42 3.45 2.90 18.24
CA VAL A 42 4.24 2.40 19.37
C VAL A 42 3.41 1.48 20.25
N LEU A 43 2.21 1.89 20.64
CA LEU A 43 1.32 1.08 21.46
C LEU A 43 0.90 -0.20 20.73
N GLY A 44 0.53 -0.11 19.44
CA GLY A 44 0.15 -1.25 18.65
C GLY A 44 1.28 -2.28 18.53
N ALA A 45 2.49 -1.85 18.17
CA ALA A 45 3.65 -2.73 18.07
C ALA A 45 4.02 -3.33 19.43
N SER A 46 4.07 -2.51 20.48
CA SER A 46 4.40 -2.97 21.85
C SER A 46 3.41 -4.00 22.35
N THR A 47 2.11 -3.78 22.13
CA THR A 47 1.06 -4.73 22.50
C THR A 47 1.32 -6.12 21.90
N TRP A 48 1.59 -6.18 20.61
CA TRP A 48 1.88 -7.45 19.94
C TRP A 48 3.20 -8.09 20.41
N ILE A 49 4.23 -7.28 20.69
CA ILE A 49 5.51 -7.78 21.21
C ILE A 49 5.31 -8.38 22.60
N PHE A 50 4.60 -7.67 23.52
CA PHE A 50 4.34 -8.20 24.85
C PHE A 50 3.43 -9.41 24.83
N PHE A 51 2.40 -9.40 23.97
CA PHE A 51 1.54 -10.56 23.77
C PHE A 51 2.36 -11.78 23.34
N GLY A 52 3.20 -11.65 22.32
CA GLY A 52 4.04 -12.74 21.85
C GLY A 52 5.05 -13.24 22.89
N LYS A 53 5.65 -12.33 23.68
CA LYS A 53 6.55 -12.70 24.79
C LYS A 53 5.80 -13.45 25.90
N SER A 54 4.54 -13.11 26.19
CA SER A 54 3.73 -13.75 27.21
C SER A 54 3.36 -15.21 26.87
N PHE A 55 3.30 -15.54 25.59
CA PHE A 55 3.02 -16.89 25.09
C PHE A 55 4.27 -17.69 24.72
N GLU A 56 5.44 -17.30 25.29
CA GLU A 56 6.74 -17.95 24.97
C GLU A 56 6.89 -18.19 23.47
N ALA A 57 7.05 -17.12 22.72
CA ALA A 57 7.20 -17.14 21.25
C ALA A 57 8.49 -17.84 20.77
N THR A 58 8.98 -18.80 21.55
CA THR A 58 10.08 -19.73 21.24
C THR A 58 9.61 -20.95 20.42
N SER A 59 8.38 -20.90 19.91
CA SER A 59 7.84 -22.00 19.09
C SER A 59 8.81 -22.34 17.94
N PRO A 60 9.04 -23.64 17.67
CA PRO A 60 9.86 -24.10 16.55
C PRO A 60 9.46 -23.50 15.19
N ILE A 61 8.21 -23.06 15.06
CA ILE A 61 7.67 -22.43 13.86
C ILE A 61 8.40 -21.15 13.49
N TYR A 62 8.89 -20.37 14.48
CA TYR A 62 9.68 -19.17 14.20
C TYR A 62 11.13 -19.47 13.79
N GLN A 63 11.63 -20.68 14.02
CA GLN A 63 12.99 -21.09 13.62
C GLN A 63 13.17 -21.00 12.11
N GLN A 64 12.13 -21.31 11.33
CA GLN A 64 12.14 -21.12 9.87
C GLN A 64 12.26 -19.66 9.42
N TYR A 65 12.14 -18.69 10.34
CA TYR A 65 12.30 -17.26 10.11
C TYR A 65 13.46 -16.67 10.95
N GLY A 66 14.44 -17.51 11.34
CA GLY A 66 15.61 -17.07 12.11
C GLY A 66 15.42 -17.08 13.63
N GLY A 67 14.30 -17.59 14.14
CA GLY A 67 14.04 -17.77 15.58
C GLY A 67 13.76 -16.48 16.38
N ASP A 68 13.83 -15.30 15.77
CA ASP A 68 13.57 -14.02 16.43
C ASP A 68 12.13 -13.56 16.14
N PHE A 69 11.26 -13.74 17.14
CA PHE A 69 9.88 -13.27 17.07
C PHE A 69 9.75 -11.76 16.88
N VAL A 70 10.60 -10.97 17.54
CA VAL A 70 10.54 -9.50 17.43
C VAL A 70 10.88 -9.08 16.00
N ALA A 71 11.93 -9.65 15.43
CA ALA A 71 12.32 -9.39 14.05
C ALA A 71 11.23 -9.79 13.06
N PHE A 72 10.63 -10.98 13.24
CA PHE A 72 9.51 -11.46 12.44
C PHE A 72 8.33 -10.48 12.48
N LEU A 73 7.93 -10.04 13.68
CA LEU A 73 6.78 -9.17 13.90
C LEU A 73 7.02 -7.76 13.34
N ILE A 74 8.17 -7.16 13.65
CA ILE A 74 8.51 -5.79 13.20
C ILE A 74 8.55 -5.72 11.68
N LEU A 75 9.21 -6.67 11.02
CA LEU A 75 9.19 -6.75 9.56
C LEU A 75 7.78 -6.94 9.01
N GLY A 76 6.96 -7.75 9.67
CA GLY A 76 5.55 -7.91 9.30
C GLY A 76 4.77 -6.62 9.39
N LEU A 77 4.90 -5.86 10.46
CA LEU A 77 4.21 -4.57 10.65
C LEU A 77 4.67 -3.52 9.63
N MET A 78 5.99 -3.43 9.37
CA MET A 78 6.54 -2.52 8.37
C MET A 78 5.99 -2.82 6.96
N LEU A 79 6.03 -4.07 6.56
CA LEU A 79 5.54 -4.50 5.24
C LEU A 79 4.01 -4.40 5.13
N ASN A 80 3.29 -4.73 6.19
CA ASN A 80 1.83 -4.60 6.22
C ASN A 80 1.40 -3.13 6.08
N SER A 81 2.05 -2.22 6.79
CA SER A 81 1.80 -0.79 6.66
C SER A 81 1.98 -0.32 5.22
N PHE A 82 3.08 -0.73 4.57
CA PHE A 82 3.37 -0.41 3.18
C PHE A 82 2.33 -0.97 2.20
N TYR A 83 1.98 -2.25 2.32
CA TYR A 83 1.03 -2.89 1.40
C TYR A 83 -0.42 -2.46 1.63
N THR A 84 -0.82 -2.23 2.87
CA THR A 84 -2.16 -1.70 3.19
C THR A 84 -2.35 -0.32 2.58
N TYR A 85 -1.34 0.55 2.68
CA TYR A 85 -1.38 1.83 1.98
C TYR A 85 -1.43 1.66 0.46
N THR A 86 -0.61 0.79 -0.11
CA THR A 86 -0.59 0.51 -1.56
C THR A 86 -1.96 0.08 -2.07
N LEU A 87 -2.67 -0.77 -1.32
CA LEU A 87 -4.03 -1.21 -1.64
C LEU A 87 -5.03 -0.05 -1.67
N ASP A 88 -4.87 0.94 -0.80
CA ASP A 88 -5.83 2.04 -0.62
C ASP A 88 -5.44 3.32 -1.38
N ALA A 89 -4.19 3.48 -1.76
CA ALA A 89 -3.63 4.72 -2.31
C ALA A 89 -4.40 5.27 -3.51
N PHE A 90 -4.61 4.45 -4.54
CA PHE A 90 -5.30 4.87 -5.77
C PHE A 90 -6.78 5.17 -5.53
N ARG A 91 -7.42 4.38 -4.66
CA ARG A 91 -8.81 4.56 -4.28
C ARG A 91 -9.00 5.90 -3.55
N THR A 92 -8.22 6.16 -2.53
CA THR A 92 -8.30 7.39 -1.73
C THR A 92 -8.02 8.62 -2.58
N ALA A 93 -6.98 8.58 -3.42
CA ALA A 93 -6.67 9.65 -4.36
C ALA A 93 -7.79 9.92 -5.36
N THR A 94 -8.41 8.85 -5.91
CA THR A 94 -9.54 8.96 -6.83
C THR A 94 -10.76 9.58 -6.15
N LEU A 95 -11.11 9.12 -4.95
CA LEU A 95 -12.22 9.69 -4.16
C LEU A 95 -11.99 11.17 -3.86
N PHE A 96 -10.77 11.55 -3.49
CA PHE A 96 -10.44 12.94 -3.21
C PHE A 96 -10.62 13.81 -4.45
N ILE A 97 -10.16 13.36 -5.62
CA ILE A 97 -10.30 14.12 -6.87
C ILE A 97 -11.76 14.21 -7.31
N LEU A 98 -12.52 13.14 -7.22
CA LEU A 98 -13.91 13.12 -7.67
C LEU A 98 -14.88 13.80 -6.70
N ARG A 99 -14.61 13.77 -5.40
CA ARG A 99 -15.47 14.33 -4.34
C ARG A 99 -14.94 15.61 -3.70
N GLY A 100 -13.65 15.88 -3.82
CA GLY A 100 -13.02 17.08 -3.28
C GLY A 100 -13.68 18.33 -3.89
N ARG A 101 -14.20 19.20 -3.03
CA ARG A 101 -14.77 20.48 -3.46
C ARG A 101 -13.67 21.54 -3.48
N VAL A 102 -13.62 22.30 -4.55
CA VAL A 102 -12.67 23.42 -4.73
C VAL A 102 -13.49 24.69 -4.83
N GLY A 103 -13.17 25.69 -4.00
CA GLY A 103 -13.80 27.01 -4.04
C GLY A 103 -14.30 27.49 -2.68
N SER A 104 -14.52 28.80 -2.58
CA SER A 104 -15.15 29.46 -1.42
C SER A 104 -16.66 29.23 -1.43
N MET A 105 -17.31 29.55 -0.29
CA MET A 105 -18.76 29.39 -0.09
C MET A 105 -19.59 29.73 -1.34
N GLY A 106 -20.31 28.71 -1.86
CA GLY A 106 -21.29 28.84 -2.95
C GLY A 106 -20.90 28.24 -4.29
N GLN A 107 -19.65 27.87 -4.54
CA GLN A 107 -19.27 27.17 -5.77
C GLN A 107 -19.11 25.67 -5.51
N HIS A 108 -19.96 24.85 -6.14
CA HIS A 108 -20.01 23.41 -5.94
C HIS A 108 -19.20 22.62 -6.99
N LEU A 109 -18.11 23.18 -7.52
CA LEU A 109 -17.25 22.48 -8.46
C LEU A 109 -16.44 21.40 -7.74
N SER A 110 -16.46 20.18 -8.30
CA SER A 110 -15.55 19.14 -7.85
C SER A 110 -14.12 19.45 -8.29
N MET A 111 -13.13 18.89 -7.61
CA MET A 111 -11.74 19.01 -8.08
C MET A 111 -11.59 18.44 -9.49
N TYR A 112 -12.36 17.42 -9.85
CA TYR A 112 -12.40 16.86 -11.19
C TYR A 112 -12.86 17.88 -12.25
N ASP A 113 -13.93 18.63 -11.97
CA ASP A 113 -14.43 19.67 -12.89
C ASP A 113 -13.40 20.77 -13.08
N TYR A 114 -12.75 21.19 -11.99
CA TYR A 114 -11.66 22.16 -12.05
C TYR A 114 -10.50 21.68 -12.93
N LEU A 115 -10.09 20.42 -12.80
CA LEU A 115 -9.03 19.83 -13.62
C LEU A 115 -9.42 19.78 -15.11
N LYS A 116 -10.71 19.48 -15.39
CA LYS A 116 -11.26 19.44 -16.75
C LYS A 116 -11.25 20.83 -17.39
N LEU A 117 -11.73 21.84 -16.66
CA LEU A 117 -11.75 23.25 -17.12
C LEU A 117 -10.34 23.81 -17.34
N SER A 118 -9.41 23.45 -16.47
CA SER A 118 -8.01 23.94 -16.54
C SER A 118 -7.13 23.16 -17.52
N GLY A 119 -7.65 22.11 -18.16
CA GLY A 119 -6.87 21.24 -19.07
C GLY A 119 -5.75 20.44 -18.39
N ILE A 120 -5.79 20.33 -17.04
CA ILE A 120 -4.78 19.60 -16.27
C ILE A 120 -5.04 18.11 -16.38
N PRO A 121 -4.02 17.28 -16.70
CA PRO A 121 -4.21 15.85 -16.80
C PRO A 121 -4.54 15.25 -15.42
N PHE A 122 -5.60 14.43 -15.36
CA PHE A 122 -6.08 13.76 -14.14
C PHE A 122 -4.98 12.96 -13.41
N SER A 123 -4.06 12.39 -14.16
CA SER A 123 -2.94 11.61 -13.60
C SER A 123 -1.96 12.44 -12.77
N ALA A 124 -1.85 13.76 -12.99
CA ALA A 124 -0.91 14.60 -12.25
C ALA A 124 -1.27 14.71 -10.76
N PRO A 125 -2.48 15.16 -10.36
CA PRO A 125 -2.87 15.17 -8.96
C PRO A 125 -3.00 13.76 -8.39
N LEU A 126 -3.50 12.77 -9.16
CA LEU A 126 -3.60 11.38 -8.71
C LEU A 126 -2.26 10.85 -8.21
N LEU A 127 -1.23 10.92 -9.05
CA LEU A 127 0.10 10.43 -8.67
C LEU A 127 0.75 11.28 -7.58
N ALA A 128 0.50 12.59 -7.55
CA ALA A 128 0.98 13.45 -6.48
C ALA A 128 0.41 13.05 -5.11
N PHE A 129 -0.88 12.71 -5.02
CA PHE A 129 -1.50 12.19 -3.80
C PHE A 129 -0.93 10.83 -3.39
N VAL A 130 -0.80 9.91 -4.35
CA VAL A 130 -0.24 8.58 -4.09
C VAL A 130 1.19 8.69 -3.56
N VAL A 131 2.05 9.46 -4.22
CA VAL A 131 3.46 9.65 -3.79
C VAL A 131 3.54 10.31 -2.41
N ASN A 132 2.71 11.33 -2.16
CA ASN A 132 2.70 12.00 -0.87
C ASN A 132 2.33 11.05 0.28
N GLY A 133 1.37 10.15 0.10
CA GLY A 133 1.02 9.17 1.11
C GLY A 133 2.13 8.13 1.36
N TYR A 134 2.95 7.79 0.35
CA TYR A 134 4.13 6.95 0.60
C TYR A 134 5.15 7.64 1.51
N ILE A 135 5.27 8.96 1.47
CA ILE A 135 6.14 9.69 2.40
C ILE A 135 5.71 9.44 3.86
N GLU A 136 4.38 9.43 4.13
CA GLU A 136 3.87 9.05 5.47
C GLU A 136 4.16 7.59 5.81
N GLN A 137 4.01 6.69 4.84
CA GLN A 137 4.30 5.29 5.10
C GLN A 137 5.77 5.05 5.44
N PHE A 138 6.69 5.80 4.83
CA PHE A 138 8.10 5.75 5.22
C PHE A 138 8.33 6.23 6.64
N ILE A 139 7.60 7.27 7.10
CA ILE A 139 7.63 7.70 8.51
C ILE A 139 7.13 6.56 9.42
N SER A 140 6.01 5.93 9.09
CA SER A 140 5.46 4.81 9.86
C SER A 140 6.43 3.62 9.92
N ILE A 141 7.03 3.26 8.79
CA ILE A 141 8.04 2.20 8.70
C ILE A 141 9.24 2.53 9.58
N PHE A 142 9.70 3.78 9.55
CA PHE A 142 10.82 4.24 10.38
C PHE A 142 10.49 4.18 11.88
N ILE A 143 9.25 4.53 12.27
CA ILE A 143 8.80 4.41 13.67
C ILE A 143 8.79 2.94 14.10
N TYR A 144 8.22 2.03 13.29
CA TYR A 144 8.26 0.59 13.58
C TYR A 144 9.69 0.07 13.71
N PHE A 145 10.59 0.53 12.84
CA PHE A 145 12.00 0.19 12.91
C PHE A 145 12.64 0.64 14.24
N LEU A 146 12.39 1.89 14.69
CA LEU A 146 12.86 2.40 15.97
C LEU A 146 12.31 1.60 17.16
N VAL A 147 11.01 1.29 17.13
CA VAL A 147 10.39 0.41 18.15
C VAL A 147 11.07 -0.94 18.16
N GLY A 148 11.31 -1.53 16.97
CA GLY A 148 12.04 -2.80 16.87
C GLY A 148 13.40 -2.76 17.54
N LEU A 149 14.18 -1.70 17.29
CA LEU A 149 15.51 -1.53 17.92
C LEU A 149 15.42 -1.47 19.45
N LEU A 150 14.41 -0.80 20.01
CA LEU A 150 14.18 -0.75 21.46
C LEU A 150 13.90 -2.13 22.06
N PHE A 151 13.25 -3.01 21.30
CA PHE A 151 12.92 -4.38 21.75
C PHE A 151 13.95 -5.44 21.32
N GLY A 152 15.11 -5.03 20.79
CA GLY A 152 16.22 -5.92 20.46
C GLY A 152 16.25 -6.43 19.02
N PHE A 153 15.47 -5.82 18.11
CA PHE A 153 15.58 -6.13 16.69
C PHE A 153 17.01 -5.86 16.19
N LYS A 154 17.61 -6.87 15.60
CA LYS A 154 18.95 -6.78 15.00
C LYS A 154 18.84 -6.83 13.48
N ILE A 155 19.50 -5.88 12.83
CA ILE A 155 19.69 -5.93 11.39
C ILE A 155 20.71 -7.03 11.11
N GLY A 156 20.25 -8.17 10.57
CA GLY A 156 21.13 -9.28 10.23
C GLY A 156 21.90 -9.05 8.92
N SER A 157 22.79 -9.98 8.58
CA SER A 157 23.49 -10.05 7.29
C SER A 157 22.59 -10.64 6.20
N GLY A 158 21.38 -10.09 6.05
CA GLY A 158 20.39 -10.59 5.11
C GLY A 158 20.70 -10.26 3.64
N ASN A 159 19.99 -10.92 2.74
CA ASN A 159 20.07 -10.66 1.31
C ASN A 159 19.13 -9.50 0.92
N TYR A 160 19.60 -8.25 1.13
CA TYR A 160 18.83 -7.03 0.88
C TYR A 160 18.36 -6.89 -0.58
N PRO A 161 19.18 -7.18 -1.62
CA PRO A 161 18.73 -7.09 -3.01
C PRO A 161 17.52 -7.98 -3.30
N ILE A 162 17.52 -9.21 -2.80
CA ILE A 162 16.41 -10.15 -2.97
C ILE A 162 15.16 -9.67 -2.23
N ALA A 163 15.30 -9.17 -1.00
CA ALA A 163 14.19 -8.60 -0.25
C ALA A 163 13.56 -7.40 -0.99
N ILE A 164 14.38 -6.46 -1.46
CA ILE A 164 13.91 -5.27 -2.19
C ILE A 164 13.20 -5.69 -3.48
N LEU A 165 13.74 -6.68 -4.21
CA LEU A 165 13.12 -7.20 -5.43
C LEU A 165 11.73 -7.80 -5.13
N GLY A 166 11.62 -8.63 -4.08
CA GLY A 166 10.34 -9.20 -3.65
C GLY A 166 9.33 -8.14 -3.24
N ILE A 167 9.75 -7.13 -2.47
CA ILE A 167 8.91 -6.00 -2.07
C ILE A 167 8.43 -5.22 -3.30
N ALA A 168 9.31 -4.96 -4.27
CA ALA A 168 8.97 -4.22 -5.48
C ALA A 168 7.96 -4.99 -6.36
N ILE A 169 8.16 -6.29 -6.59
CA ILE A 169 7.19 -7.09 -7.35
C ILE A 169 5.85 -7.17 -6.61
N GLY A 170 5.88 -7.33 -5.28
CA GLY A 170 4.70 -7.31 -4.43
C GLY A 170 3.94 -5.99 -4.51
N TRP A 171 4.65 -4.86 -4.62
CA TRP A 171 4.05 -3.56 -4.83
C TRP A 171 3.23 -3.52 -6.12
N PHE A 172 3.74 -4.01 -7.24
CA PHE A 172 2.99 -4.08 -8.49
C PHE A 172 1.72 -4.93 -8.36
N ALA A 173 1.80 -6.09 -7.72
CA ALA A 173 0.66 -6.97 -7.54
C ALA A 173 -0.43 -6.32 -6.68
N VAL A 174 -0.07 -5.74 -5.53
CA VAL A 174 -1.01 -5.09 -4.62
C VAL A 174 -1.56 -3.79 -5.20
N ALA A 175 -0.73 -3.00 -5.90
CA ALA A 175 -1.18 -1.81 -6.62
C ALA A 175 -2.20 -2.15 -7.71
N GLY A 176 -2.06 -3.30 -8.37
CA GLY A 176 -3.05 -3.82 -9.30
C GLY A 176 -4.42 -4.01 -8.64
N ILE A 177 -4.46 -4.65 -7.46
CA ILE A 177 -5.70 -4.81 -6.68
C ILE A 177 -6.25 -3.44 -6.26
N GLY A 178 -5.39 -2.52 -5.82
CA GLY A 178 -5.77 -1.15 -5.46
C GLY A 178 -6.39 -0.37 -6.63
N LEU A 179 -5.88 -0.55 -7.84
CA LEU A 179 -6.44 0.05 -9.06
C LEU A 179 -7.81 -0.57 -9.43
N ILE A 180 -7.97 -1.90 -9.26
CA ILE A 180 -9.27 -2.57 -9.43
C ILE A 180 -10.26 -2.00 -8.43
N SER A 181 -9.90 -1.89 -7.17
CA SER A 181 -10.70 -1.28 -6.11
C SER A 181 -11.09 0.16 -6.45
N ALA A 182 -10.13 0.98 -6.90
CA ALA A 182 -10.39 2.35 -7.32
C ALA A 182 -11.37 2.45 -8.51
N SER A 183 -11.31 1.51 -9.44
CA SER A 183 -12.23 1.47 -10.60
C SER A 183 -13.67 1.23 -10.21
N MET A 184 -13.92 0.45 -9.17
CA MET A 184 -15.27 0.13 -8.70
C MET A 184 -16.03 1.34 -8.17
N ILE A 185 -15.34 2.39 -7.72
CA ILE A 185 -15.96 3.65 -7.27
C ILE A 185 -16.82 4.25 -8.39
N THR A 186 -16.30 4.22 -9.61
CA THR A 186 -16.95 4.85 -10.76
C THR A 186 -17.87 3.89 -11.50
N ILE A 187 -17.53 2.62 -11.62
CA ILE A 187 -18.30 1.59 -12.33
C ILE A 187 -19.58 1.26 -11.57
N LEU A 188 -19.48 0.99 -10.28
CA LEU A 188 -20.61 0.59 -9.44
C LEU A 188 -21.36 1.77 -8.83
N GLY A 189 -20.90 3.00 -9.08
CA GLY A 189 -21.45 4.17 -8.39
C GLY A 189 -21.32 4.03 -6.87
N ALA A 190 -20.24 3.42 -6.40
CA ALA A 190 -20.00 3.07 -5.01
C ALA A 190 -19.80 4.31 -4.11
N TRP A 191 -20.61 5.33 -4.35
CA TRP A 191 -20.74 6.54 -3.54
C TRP A 191 -21.22 6.21 -2.12
N LYS A 192 -21.73 5.00 -1.90
CA LYS A 192 -22.38 4.56 -0.66
C LYS A 192 -21.43 3.91 0.36
N GLY A 193 -20.14 4.01 0.18
CA GLY A 193 -19.19 3.80 1.29
C GLY A 193 -18.55 2.42 1.42
N ILE A 194 -19.17 1.34 0.96
CA ILE A 194 -18.61 -0.01 1.11
C ILE A 194 -18.10 -0.49 -0.25
N GLU A 195 -16.81 -0.58 -0.36
CA GLU A 195 -16.15 -1.16 -1.52
C GLU A 195 -15.67 -2.57 -1.14
N PRO A 196 -16.29 -3.62 -1.71
CA PRO A 196 -16.10 -4.98 -1.21
C PRO A 196 -14.69 -5.52 -1.43
N VAL A 197 -14.03 -5.16 -2.52
CA VAL A 197 -12.69 -5.70 -2.85
C VAL A 197 -11.64 -5.22 -1.83
N ARG A 198 -11.58 -3.92 -1.57
CA ARG A 198 -10.64 -3.38 -0.59
C ARG A 198 -10.91 -3.91 0.81
N TRP A 199 -12.20 -3.93 1.22
CA TRP A 199 -12.57 -4.41 2.55
C TRP A 199 -12.18 -5.88 2.72
N LEU A 200 -12.56 -6.73 1.76
CA LEU A 200 -12.28 -8.16 1.82
C LEU A 200 -10.77 -8.43 1.81
N VAL A 201 -10.05 -7.85 0.84
CA VAL A 201 -8.60 -8.03 0.73
C VAL A 201 -7.88 -7.45 1.95
N GLY A 202 -8.29 -6.28 2.46
CA GLY A 202 -7.68 -5.66 3.63
C GLY A 202 -7.85 -6.47 4.90
N VAL A 203 -9.05 -7.02 5.15
CA VAL A 203 -9.32 -7.88 6.32
C VAL A 203 -8.57 -9.20 6.19
N LEU A 204 -8.66 -9.85 5.04
CA LEU A 204 -7.94 -11.10 4.80
C LEU A 204 -6.43 -10.90 4.89
N ALA A 205 -5.93 -9.84 4.28
CA ALA A 205 -4.52 -9.52 4.31
C ALA A 205 -3.99 -9.34 5.74
N GLY A 206 -4.68 -8.58 6.57
CA GLY A 206 -4.29 -8.41 7.97
C GLY A 206 -4.27 -9.72 8.76
N LEU A 207 -5.20 -10.62 8.46
CA LEU A 207 -5.41 -11.84 9.25
C LEU A 207 -4.55 -13.01 8.74
N VAL A 208 -4.48 -13.24 7.43
CA VAL A 208 -3.90 -14.47 6.87
C VAL A 208 -2.61 -14.29 6.09
N SER A 209 -2.17 -13.05 5.81
CA SER A 209 -0.91 -12.84 5.06
C SER A 209 0.36 -13.06 5.86
N GLY A 210 0.25 -13.53 7.09
CA GLY A 210 1.41 -13.80 7.92
C GLY A 210 1.99 -12.56 8.61
N VAL A 211 1.22 -11.49 8.82
CA VAL A 211 1.70 -10.25 9.47
C VAL A 211 2.15 -10.52 10.90
N TYR A 212 1.29 -11.08 11.71
CA TYR A 212 1.47 -11.27 13.16
C TYR A 212 2.04 -12.63 13.53
N PHE A 213 1.76 -13.63 12.73
CA PHE A 213 2.20 -15.02 12.92
C PHE A 213 2.46 -15.70 11.58
N PRO A 214 3.30 -16.75 11.54
CA PRO A 214 3.56 -17.51 10.33
C PRO A 214 2.28 -18.10 9.75
N VAL A 215 2.16 -18.14 8.42
CA VAL A 215 0.97 -18.70 7.72
C VAL A 215 0.77 -20.17 8.04
N GLU A 216 1.83 -20.88 8.34
CA GLU A 216 1.88 -22.30 8.66
C GLU A 216 1.15 -22.68 9.96
N VAL A 217 0.87 -21.69 10.83
CA VAL A 217 0.07 -21.87 12.07
C VAL A 217 -1.43 -21.89 11.79
N LEU A 218 -1.85 -21.35 10.65
CA LEU A 218 -3.25 -21.24 10.30
C LEU A 218 -3.86 -22.61 9.93
N PRO A 219 -5.17 -22.80 10.14
CA PRO A 219 -5.89 -23.93 9.56
C PRO A 219 -5.73 -24.00 8.03
N GLU A 220 -5.75 -25.19 7.46
CA GLU A 220 -5.51 -25.41 6.02
C GLU A 220 -6.39 -24.55 5.11
N GLN A 221 -7.66 -24.33 5.50
CA GLN A 221 -8.60 -23.49 4.75
C GLN A 221 -8.10 -22.03 4.67
N LEU A 222 -7.57 -21.49 5.76
CA LEU A 222 -7.02 -20.14 5.80
C LEU A 222 -5.67 -20.05 5.10
N GLN A 223 -4.85 -21.11 5.14
CA GLN A 223 -3.63 -21.19 4.34
C GLN A 223 -3.95 -21.14 2.83
N ALA A 224 -5.03 -21.82 2.39
CA ALA A 224 -5.47 -21.77 1.00
C ALA A 224 -5.85 -20.33 0.58
N VAL A 225 -6.57 -19.59 1.43
CA VAL A 225 -6.88 -18.18 1.21
C VAL A 225 -5.61 -17.32 1.19
N SER A 226 -4.68 -17.56 2.11
CA SER A 226 -3.40 -16.86 2.18
C SER A 226 -2.61 -16.96 0.86
N ARG A 227 -2.63 -18.14 0.22
CA ARG A 227 -1.94 -18.39 -1.07
C ARG A 227 -2.53 -17.59 -2.24
N LEU A 228 -3.76 -17.07 -2.12
CA LEU A 228 -4.36 -16.19 -3.14
C LEU A 228 -3.88 -14.74 -3.00
N LEU A 229 -3.31 -14.37 -1.86
CA LEU A 229 -2.91 -12.99 -1.59
C LEU A 229 -1.44 -12.77 -1.99
N PRO A 230 -1.15 -11.89 -2.96
CA PRO A 230 0.23 -11.66 -3.40
C PRO A 230 1.13 -11.10 -2.30
N GLN A 231 0.58 -10.34 -1.36
CA GLN A 231 1.37 -9.82 -0.24
C GLN A 231 1.90 -10.91 0.70
N THR A 232 1.28 -12.09 0.76
CA THR A 232 1.77 -13.24 1.53
C THR A 232 3.15 -13.68 1.03
N TYR A 233 3.28 -13.84 -0.28
CA TYR A 233 4.56 -14.19 -0.91
C TYR A 233 5.60 -13.09 -0.75
N ALA A 234 5.20 -11.83 -0.93
CA ALA A 234 6.10 -10.70 -0.77
C ALA A 234 6.64 -10.58 0.66
N MET A 235 5.79 -10.78 1.68
CA MET A 235 6.21 -10.80 3.09
C MET A 235 7.14 -11.97 3.39
N ARG A 236 6.82 -13.17 2.88
CA ARG A 236 7.65 -14.36 3.07
C ARG A 236 9.02 -14.19 2.44
N ILE A 237 9.08 -13.74 1.19
CA ILE A 237 10.34 -13.43 0.49
C ILE A 237 11.17 -12.44 1.29
N ALA A 238 10.57 -11.31 1.67
CA ALA A 238 11.28 -10.25 2.40
C ALA A 238 11.84 -10.76 3.74
N ARG A 239 11.04 -11.51 4.52
CA ARG A 239 11.50 -12.07 5.80
C ARG A 239 12.61 -13.08 5.63
N LEU A 240 12.45 -14.08 4.77
CA LEU A 240 13.44 -15.14 4.58
C LEU A 240 14.74 -14.58 3.97
N ALA A 241 14.65 -13.60 3.09
CA ALA A 241 15.82 -12.92 2.56
C ALA A 241 16.53 -12.08 3.63
N LEU A 242 15.79 -11.32 4.47
CA LEU A 242 16.38 -10.44 5.46
C LEU A 242 16.86 -11.17 6.73
N LEU A 243 16.12 -12.20 7.18
CA LEU A 243 16.42 -12.87 8.44
C LEU A 243 17.33 -14.09 8.27
N GLN A 244 17.22 -14.79 7.12
CA GLN A 244 18.04 -15.98 6.85
C GLN A 244 19.06 -15.79 5.71
N GLY A 245 19.04 -14.65 5.02
CA GLY A 245 19.93 -14.42 3.89
C GLY A 245 19.65 -15.28 2.65
N LEU A 246 18.44 -15.87 2.54
CA LEU A 246 18.11 -16.73 1.41
C LEU A 246 18.20 -15.98 0.07
N GLY A 247 18.77 -16.67 -0.92
CA GLY A 247 18.86 -16.19 -2.28
C GLY A 247 17.66 -16.59 -3.14
N LEU A 248 17.70 -16.18 -4.41
CA LEU A 248 16.64 -16.45 -5.37
C LEU A 248 16.34 -17.96 -5.54
N SER A 249 17.36 -18.82 -5.48
CA SER A 249 17.20 -20.28 -5.61
C SER A 249 16.33 -20.88 -4.50
N GLY A 250 16.45 -20.39 -3.26
CA GLY A 250 15.65 -20.85 -2.13
C GLY A 250 14.23 -20.29 -2.10
N LEU A 251 13.96 -19.19 -2.83
CA LEU A 251 12.69 -18.48 -2.83
C LEU A 251 11.98 -18.49 -4.20
N TRP A 252 12.47 -19.30 -5.11
CA TRP A 252 12.03 -19.31 -6.50
C TRP A 252 10.50 -19.56 -6.64
N GLN A 253 9.91 -20.47 -5.88
CA GLN A 253 8.47 -20.75 -5.95
C GLN A 253 7.63 -19.52 -5.55
N ASP A 254 8.03 -18.85 -4.48
CA ASP A 254 7.36 -17.64 -4.00
C ASP A 254 7.51 -16.49 -5.02
N PHE A 255 8.70 -16.36 -5.64
CA PHE A 255 8.93 -15.37 -6.69
C PHE A 255 8.09 -15.62 -7.94
N VAL A 256 7.95 -16.88 -8.37
CA VAL A 256 7.10 -17.22 -9.52
C VAL A 256 5.64 -16.87 -9.23
N ALA A 257 5.11 -17.29 -8.09
CA ALA A 257 3.72 -17.00 -7.70
C ALA A 257 3.47 -15.48 -7.61
N LEU A 258 4.41 -14.74 -7.00
CA LEU A 258 4.33 -13.29 -6.86
C LEU A 258 4.40 -12.57 -8.21
N THR A 259 5.32 -13.00 -9.09
CA THR A 259 5.50 -12.39 -10.43
C THR A 259 4.29 -12.66 -11.31
N LEU A 260 3.75 -13.88 -11.31
CA LEU A 260 2.52 -14.19 -12.04
C LEU A 260 1.35 -13.35 -11.55
N SER A 261 1.20 -13.20 -10.22
CA SER A 261 0.19 -12.33 -9.64
C SER A 261 0.36 -10.87 -10.11
N ALA A 262 1.58 -10.34 -10.12
CA ALA A 262 1.87 -8.99 -10.57
C ALA A 262 1.56 -8.79 -12.07
N LEU A 263 1.96 -9.76 -12.90
CA LEU A 263 1.73 -9.73 -14.35
C LEU A 263 0.25 -9.78 -14.73
N ILE A 264 -0.59 -10.38 -13.91
CA ILE A 264 -2.04 -10.47 -14.16
C ILE A 264 -2.73 -9.23 -13.55
N LEU A 265 -2.52 -8.98 -12.25
CA LEU A 265 -3.31 -8.00 -11.50
C LEU A 265 -2.99 -6.55 -11.90
N PHE A 266 -1.73 -6.23 -12.18
CA PHE A 266 -1.33 -4.85 -12.47
C PHE A 266 -1.86 -4.36 -13.84
N PRO A 267 -1.69 -5.09 -14.96
CA PRO A 267 -2.29 -4.70 -16.23
C PRO A 267 -3.81 -4.68 -16.20
N LEU A 268 -4.44 -5.69 -15.52
CA LEU A 268 -5.89 -5.73 -15.34
C LEU A 268 -6.37 -4.49 -14.56
N GLY A 269 -5.68 -4.14 -13.48
CA GLY A 269 -5.99 -2.95 -12.69
C GLY A 269 -5.89 -1.66 -13.50
N ILE A 270 -4.81 -1.49 -14.28
CA ILE A 270 -4.64 -0.31 -15.14
C ILE A 270 -5.76 -0.22 -16.19
N THR A 271 -6.09 -1.32 -16.85
CA THR A 271 -7.13 -1.32 -17.92
C THR A 271 -8.49 -0.99 -17.36
N LEU A 272 -8.90 -1.64 -16.25
CA LEU A 272 -10.16 -1.34 -15.58
C LEU A 272 -10.21 0.09 -15.05
N TYR A 273 -9.13 0.58 -14.48
CA TYR A 273 -9.06 1.94 -13.94
C TYR A 273 -9.18 2.99 -15.05
N ARG A 274 -8.49 2.81 -16.18
CA ARG A 274 -8.63 3.71 -17.35
C ARG A 274 -10.07 3.70 -17.86
N TYR A 275 -10.65 2.53 -18.05
CA TYR A 275 -12.05 2.40 -18.48
C TYR A 275 -13.00 3.13 -17.52
N SER A 276 -12.79 3.00 -16.21
CA SER A 276 -13.61 3.64 -15.20
C SER A 276 -13.55 5.17 -15.26
N ILE A 277 -12.37 5.75 -15.47
CA ILE A 277 -12.21 7.21 -15.61
C ILE A 277 -12.85 7.72 -16.91
N ASP A 278 -12.77 6.96 -17.99
CA ASP A 278 -13.43 7.35 -19.25
C ASP A 278 -14.96 7.32 -19.11
N LEU A 279 -15.53 6.41 -18.32
CA LEU A 279 -16.95 6.42 -17.98
C LEU A 279 -17.39 7.70 -17.25
N VAL A 280 -16.58 8.20 -16.33
CA VAL A 280 -16.85 9.48 -15.64
C VAL A 280 -16.88 10.62 -16.64
N ARG A 281 -15.95 10.66 -17.58
CA ARG A 281 -15.89 11.69 -18.62
C ARG A 281 -17.18 11.74 -19.48
N VAL A 282 -17.72 10.58 -19.80
CA VAL A 282 -18.95 10.48 -20.61
C VAL A 282 -20.16 10.93 -19.79
N LYS A 283 -20.31 10.49 -18.54
CA LYS A 283 -21.44 10.86 -17.67
C LYS A 283 -21.51 12.38 -17.42
N THR A 284 -20.38 13.03 -17.19
CA THR A 284 -20.32 14.49 -16.98
C THR A 284 -20.52 15.33 -18.25
N LEU A 285 -20.67 14.70 -19.42
CA LEU A 285 -21.03 15.38 -20.68
C LEU A 285 -22.53 15.28 -20.98
N VAL A 286 -23.26 14.40 -20.27
CA VAL A 286 -24.69 14.11 -20.50
C VAL A 286 -25.57 14.77 -19.43
N GLU A 287 -24.98 15.16 -18.28
CA GLU A 287 -25.60 16.02 -17.25
C GLU A 287 -25.28 17.49 -17.50
#